data_26dd93fcd657c9129d65c17a61ee755e
#
_entry.id   26dd93fcd657c9129d65c17a61ee755e
#
_cell.length_a   1.000
_cell.length_b   1.000
_cell.length_c   1.000
_cell.angle_alpha   90.00
_cell.angle_beta   90.00
_cell.angle_gamma   90.00
#
_symmetry.space_group_name_H-M   'P 1'
#
loop_
_entity.id
_entity.type
_entity.pdbx_description
1 polymer ?
#
loop_
_entity_poly.entity_id
_entity_poly.type
_entity_poly.pdbx_seq_one_letter_code
_entity_poly.pdbx_strand_id
1 'polypeptide(L)'
;MKLDKFKKYPLTFGITPIEFLPRLSKHIDKDIEIYAKRDDCNSGLAFGGNKLRKLEYIIPDAIASGADTLVSIGGVQSNHTRMVAAVAAKIGMKCRLVQEKWVPHHDSVYDRVGNILLTKLMGADSRLVEDGFDIGIRKSWEDAIESVKKEGGIPYGIPAGASVHKYGGLGYVGFAEEVRQQERDLGFKFDYIIVCVVTGSTQGAWLLDLQRITELIK
;
A
#
# COMPACT_ATOMS: atom_id res chain seq x y z
N MET A 1 -11.49 -3.84 -15.92
CA MET A 1 -12.31 -4.65 -14.97
C MET A 1 -13.36 -3.72 -14.36
N LYS A 2 -14.62 -4.15 -14.15
CA LYS A 2 -15.62 -3.30 -13.47
C LYS A 2 -15.37 -3.32 -11.96
N LEU A 3 -14.83 -2.25 -11.40
CA LEU A 3 -14.52 -2.10 -9.97
C LEU A 3 -15.76 -1.84 -9.11
N ASP A 4 -16.85 -1.39 -9.71
CA ASP A 4 -18.15 -1.15 -9.07
C ASP A 4 -18.76 -2.38 -8.37
N LYS A 5 -18.30 -3.59 -8.76
CA LYS A 5 -18.68 -4.86 -8.12
C LYS A 5 -18.02 -5.11 -6.76
N PHE A 6 -16.98 -4.35 -6.43
CA PHE A 6 -16.21 -4.50 -5.20
C PHE A 6 -16.51 -3.38 -4.22
N LYS A 7 -16.80 -3.73 -2.98
CA LYS A 7 -16.96 -2.74 -1.92
C LYS A 7 -15.65 -1.99 -1.70
N LYS A 8 -15.74 -0.67 -1.53
CA LYS A 8 -14.61 0.22 -1.27
C LYS A 8 -14.85 1.01 0.02
N TYR A 9 -13.85 1.04 0.90
CA TYR A 9 -13.86 1.91 2.08
C TYR A 9 -13.15 3.23 1.73
N PRO A 10 -13.74 4.42 1.97
CA PRO A 10 -13.16 5.69 1.54
C PRO A 10 -11.97 6.08 2.43
N LEU A 11 -10.76 5.85 1.95
CA LEU A 11 -9.50 6.21 2.62
C LEU A 11 -8.74 7.30 1.88
N THR A 12 -8.93 7.44 0.58
CA THR A 12 -8.25 8.42 -0.26
C THR A 12 -9.15 9.61 -0.59
N PHE A 13 -8.54 10.73 -1.00
CA PHE A 13 -9.27 11.93 -1.44
C PHE A 13 -9.84 11.82 -2.86
N GLY A 14 -9.58 10.72 -3.55
CA GLY A 14 -9.99 10.49 -4.94
C GLY A 14 -8.79 10.46 -5.89
N ILE A 15 -8.98 11.01 -7.09
CA ILE A 15 -7.96 11.05 -8.14
C ILE A 15 -6.78 11.92 -7.69
N THR A 16 -5.57 11.36 -7.73
CA THR A 16 -4.36 12.12 -7.41
C THR A 16 -3.86 12.90 -8.63
N PRO A 17 -3.29 14.11 -8.45
CA PRO A 17 -2.80 14.90 -9.55
C PRO A 17 -1.56 14.27 -10.23
N ILE A 18 -1.35 14.62 -11.48
CA ILE A 18 -0.09 14.43 -12.21
C ILE A 18 0.59 15.79 -12.28
N GLU A 19 1.78 15.91 -11.72
CA GLU A 19 2.55 17.13 -11.58
C GLU A 19 3.77 17.10 -12.49
N PHE A 20 3.94 18.10 -13.36
CA PHE A 20 5.17 18.28 -14.13
C PHE A 20 6.32 18.71 -13.21
N LEU A 21 7.49 18.10 -13.37
CA LEU A 21 8.69 18.35 -12.57
C LEU A 21 9.77 19.06 -13.39
N PRO A 22 9.65 20.36 -13.71
CA PRO A 22 10.51 21.05 -14.68
C PRO A 22 11.99 21.10 -14.28
N ARG A 23 12.28 21.22 -12.97
CA ARG A 23 13.68 21.26 -12.50
C ARG A 23 14.35 19.91 -12.63
N LEU A 24 13.64 18.82 -12.35
CA LEU A 24 14.15 17.46 -12.50
C LEU A 24 14.33 17.12 -13.99
N SER A 25 13.34 17.43 -14.81
CA SER A 25 13.42 17.27 -16.27
C SER A 25 14.66 17.92 -16.83
N LYS A 26 14.86 19.21 -16.56
CA LYS A 26 16.05 19.97 -17.01
C LYS A 26 17.37 19.40 -16.47
N HIS A 27 17.37 18.81 -15.27
CA HIS A 27 18.57 18.24 -14.68
C HIS A 27 18.99 16.92 -15.34
N ILE A 28 18.01 16.10 -15.73
CA ILE A 28 18.27 14.82 -16.40
C ILE A 28 18.63 15.02 -17.87
N ASP A 29 17.72 15.64 -18.62
CA ASP A 29 17.92 16.02 -20.03
C ASP A 29 16.87 17.07 -20.43
N LYS A 30 17.27 18.02 -21.28
CA LYS A 30 16.36 19.09 -21.77
C LYS A 30 15.21 18.55 -22.64
N ASP A 31 15.39 17.38 -23.26
CA ASP A 31 14.44 16.76 -24.18
C ASP A 31 13.55 15.69 -23.50
N ILE A 32 13.66 15.59 -22.16
CA ILE A 32 12.85 14.68 -21.35
C ILE A 32 11.92 15.46 -20.42
N GLU A 33 10.65 15.13 -20.44
CA GLU A 33 9.66 15.64 -19.49
C GLU A 33 9.33 14.60 -18.43
N ILE A 34 9.51 14.95 -17.15
CA ILE A 34 9.24 14.07 -16.01
C ILE A 34 8.03 14.58 -15.25
N TYR A 35 7.09 13.68 -15.06
CA TYR A 35 5.87 13.93 -14.30
C TYR A 35 5.79 13.01 -13.07
N ALA A 36 5.23 13.51 -12.00
CA ALA A 36 4.95 12.74 -10.79
C ALA A 36 3.44 12.51 -10.62
N LYS A 37 3.01 11.26 -10.59
CA LYS A 37 1.68 10.90 -10.10
C LYS A 37 1.72 10.93 -8.57
N ARG A 38 1.02 11.89 -7.95
CA ARG A 38 1.18 12.29 -6.55
C ARG A 38 0.41 11.38 -5.59
N ASP A 39 0.69 10.07 -5.63
CA ASP A 39 0.11 9.12 -4.67
C ASP A 39 0.62 9.32 -3.23
N ASP A 40 1.70 10.05 -3.04
CA ASP A 40 2.15 10.55 -1.75
C ASP A 40 1.16 11.54 -1.10
N CYS A 41 0.31 12.20 -1.90
CA CYS A 41 -0.70 13.16 -1.47
C CYS A 41 -2.14 12.60 -1.58
N ASN A 42 -2.32 11.28 -1.65
CA ASN A 42 -3.65 10.68 -1.88
C ASN A 42 -4.57 10.70 -0.65
N SER A 43 -4.05 11.04 0.51
CA SER A 43 -4.82 11.11 1.77
C SER A 43 -4.05 11.91 2.83
N GLY A 44 -4.78 12.52 3.76
CA GLY A 44 -4.21 13.08 4.98
C GLY A 44 -3.88 12.02 6.04
N LEU A 45 -4.30 10.77 5.84
CA LEU A 45 -4.09 9.69 6.79
C LEU A 45 -2.62 9.25 6.79
N ALA A 46 -1.90 9.56 7.86
CA ALA A 46 -0.50 9.18 8.11
C ALA A 46 0.41 9.32 6.85
N PHE A 47 0.34 10.47 6.20
CA PHE A 47 1.11 10.84 5.00
C PHE A 47 0.75 10.06 3.72
N GLY A 48 -0.38 9.40 3.65
CA GLY A 48 -0.85 8.76 2.42
C GLY A 48 0.07 7.66 1.87
N GLY A 49 -0.04 7.43 0.58
CA GLY A 49 0.81 6.50 -0.17
C GLY A 49 0.06 5.33 -0.80
N ASN A 50 0.77 4.59 -1.62
CA ASN A 50 0.24 3.52 -2.47
C ASN A 50 -0.53 2.42 -1.70
N LYS A 51 -0.23 2.21 -0.42
CA LYS A 51 -0.87 1.15 0.37
C LYS A 51 -2.32 1.45 0.70
N LEU A 52 -2.71 2.74 0.79
CA LEU A 52 -4.10 3.10 1.01
C LEU A 52 -5.03 2.65 -0.11
N ARG A 53 -4.61 2.77 -1.38
CA ARG A 53 -5.41 2.26 -2.51
C ARG A 53 -5.72 0.77 -2.39
N LYS A 54 -4.81 -0.01 -1.84
CA LYS A 54 -5.01 -1.45 -1.58
C LYS A 54 -5.95 -1.67 -0.41
N LEU A 55 -5.73 -0.95 0.68
CA LEU A 55 -6.52 -1.07 1.90
C LEU A 55 -7.98 -0.65 1.69
N GLU A 56 -8.27 0.28 0.79
CA GLU A 56 -9.66 0.65 0.44
C GLU A 56 -10.53 -0.54 0.04
N TYR A 57 -9.96 -1.57 -0.59
CA TYR A 57 -10.67 -2.78 -1.01
C TYR A 57 -10.53 -3.95 -0.02
N ILE A 58 -9.56 -3.90 0.87
CA ILE A 58 -9.32 -4.94 1.88
C ILE A 58 -10.19 -4.71 3.11
N ILE A 59 -10.32 -3.47 3.54
CA ILE A 59 -11.02 -3.10 4.78
C ILE A 59 -12.50 -3.51 4.79
N PRO A 60 -13.28 -3.39 3.70
CA PRO A 60 -14.65 -3.91 3.69
C PRO A 60 -14.78 -5.39 4.02
N ASP A 61 -13.80 -6.20 3.60
CA ASP A 61 -13.77 -7.64 3.91
C ASP A 61 -13.41 -7.89 5.39
N ALA A 62 -12.47 -7.13 5.93
CA ALA A 62 -12.14 -7.20 7.36
C ALA A 62 -13.34 -6.84 8.25
N ILE A 63 -14.06 -5.76 7.91
CA ILE A 63 -15.27 -5.37 8.64
C ILE A 63 -16.36 -6.43 8.51
N ALA A 64 -16.59 -6.95 7.31
CA ALA A 64 -17.61 -7.98 7.06
C ALA A 64 -17.31 -9.31 7.75
N SER A 65 -16.03 -9.62 8.01
CA SER A 65 -15.62 -10.82 8.78
C SER A 65 -15.86 -10.71 10.28
N GLY A 66 -16.27 -9.54 10.78
CA GLY A 66 -16.41 -9.29 12.23
C GLY A 66 -15.09 -9.13 12.96
N ALA A 67 -13.98 -8.89 12.27
CA ALA A 67 -12.68 -8.72 12.88
C ALA A 67 -12.63 -7.48 13.79
N ASP A 68 -11.90 -7.59 14.89
CA ASP A 68 -11.61 -6.50 15.82
C ASP A 68 -10.15 -6.03 15.77
N THR A 69 -9.29 -6.83 15.14
CA THR A 69 -7.84 -6.60 15.12
C THR A 69 -7.26 -6.84 13.73
N LEU A 70 -6.64 -5.82 13.16
CA LEU A 70 -5.84 -5.98 11.94
C LEU A 70 -4.44 -6.49 12.30
N VAL A 71 -4.00 -7.57 11.64
CA VAL A 71 -2.68 -8.17 11.86
C VAL A 71 -1.87 -8.10 10.58
N SER A 72 -0.70 -7.46 10.59
CA SER A 72 0.12 -7.33 9.39
C SER A 72 1.62 -7.46 9.67
N ILE A 73 2.41 -7.56 8.60
CA ILE A 73 3.86 -7.76 8.62
C ILE A 73 4.57 -6.87 7.62
N GLY A 74 5.80 -6.47 7.94
CA GLY A 74 6.67 -5.71 7.07
C GLY A 74 8.02 -5.42 7.71
N GLY A 75 8.93 -4.79 6.98
CA GLY A 75 10.19 -4.32 7.53
C GLY A 75 9.99 -3.20 8.57
N VAL A 76 11.04 -2.92 9.36
CA VAL A 76 11.02 -1.91 10.44
C VAL A 76 10.48 -0.56 9.98
N GLN A 77 10.90 -0.09 8.80
CA GLN A 77 10.44 1.19 8.23
C GLN A 77 9.37 1.02 7.14
N SER A 78 8.53 0.00 7.26
CA SER A 78 7.51 -0.33 6.27
C SER A 78 6.43 0.75 6.16
N ASN A 79 6.24 1.29 4.95
CA ASN A 79 5.09 2.13 4.62
C ASN A 79 3.76 1.35 4.68
N HIS A 80 3.81 0.04 4.50
CA HIS A 80 2.62 -0.81 4.57
C HIS A 80 2.09 -0.92 5.99
N THR A 81 2.95 -1.31 6.95
CA THR A 81 2.54 -1.46 8.36
C THR A 81 2.09 -0.13 8.95
N ARG A 82 2.76 0.99 8.59
CA ARG A 82 2.30 2.34 8.97
C ARG A 82 0.86 2.59 8.51
N MET A 83 0.53 2.26 7.27
CA MET A 83 -0.83 2.47 6.76
C MET A 83 -1.85 1.53 7.39
N VAL A 84 -1.49 0.28 7.68
CA VAL A 84 -2.37 -0.64 8.40
C VAL A 84 -2.69 -0.10 9.80
N ALA A 85 -1.69 0.39 10.54
CA ALA A 85 -1.90 1.03 11.83
C ALA A 85 -2.83 2.25 11.74
N ALA A 86 -2.58 3.13 10.78
CA ALA A 86 -3.38 4.33 10.56
C ALA A 86 -4.84 4.02 10.23
N VAL A 87 -5.06 3.02 9.39
CA VAL A 87 -6.42 2.59 9.02
C VAL A 87 -7.10 1.92 10.20
N ALA A 88 -6.42 1.05 10.95
CA ALA A 88 -6.97 0.43 12.17
C ALA A 88 -7.43 1.50 13.17
N ALA A 89 -6.59 2.49 13.46
CA ALA A 89 -6.93 3.61 14.34
C ALA A 89 -8.15 4.40 13.82
N LYS A 90 -8.22 4.67 12.50
CA LYS A 90 -9.33 5.39 11.88
C LYS A 90 -10.67 4.66 12.00
N ILE A 91 -10.67 3.33 11.90
CA ILE A 91 -11.91 2.51 11.91
C ILE A 91 -12.24 1.94 13.30
N GLY A 92 -11.42 2.26 14.33
CA GLY A 92 -11.63 1.81 15.70
C GLY A 92 -11.27 0.34 15.96
N MET A 93 -10.43 -0.27 15.10
CA MET A 93 -9.90 -1.62 15.32
C MET A 93 -8.56 -1.58 16.04
N LYS A 94 -8.23 -2.64 16.76
CA LYS A 94 -6.88 -2.90 17.26
C LYS A 94 -5.94 -3.21 16.09
N CYS A 95 -4.63 -3.03 16.30
CA CYS A 95 -3.63 -3.33 15.30
C CYS A 95 -2.44 -4.05 15.92
N ARG A 96 -2.07 -5.21 15.36
CA ARG A 96 -0.85 -5.95 15.72
C ARG A 96 0.06 -6.05 14.51
N LEU A 97 1.30 -5.62 14.67
CA LEU A 97 2.28 -5.57 13.59
C LEU A 97 3.50 -6.39 13.93
N VAL A 98 3.94 -7.20 12.97
CA VAL A 98 5.26 -7.83 12.99
C VAL A 98 6.18 -6.98 12.11
N GLN A 99 7.27 -6.48 12.69
CA GLN A 99 8.26 -5.67 11.99
C GLN A 99 9.61 -6.38 12.03
N GLU A 100 10.05 -6.84 10.87
CA GLU A 100 11.26 -7.63 10.70
C GLU A 100 12.43 -6.77 10.23
N LYS A 101 13.63 -7.08 10.66
CA LYS A 101 14.86 -6.39 10.26
C LYS A 101 15.34 -6.84 8.88
N TRP A 102 14.57 -6.52 7.85
CA TRP A 102 14.83 -6.90 6.47
C TRP A 102 16.08 -6.25 5.85
N VAL A 103 16.49 -5.12 6.38
CA VAL A 103 17.63 -4.36 5.87
C VAL A 103 18.74 -4.37 6.91
N PRO A 104 19.98 -4.73 6.53
CA PRO A 104 21.13 -4.69 7.43
C PRO A 104 21.55 -3.22 7.67
N HIS A 105 20.81 -2.54 8.53
CA HIS A 105 21.05 -1.14 8.90
C HIS A 105 21.25 -1.04 10.41
N HIS A 106 22.33 -0.40 10.81
CA HIS A 106 22.80 -0.40 12.19
C HIS A 106 22.74 0.98 12.89
N ASP A 107 21.91 1.89 12.36
CA ASP A 107 21.68 3.15 13.07
C ASP A 107 21.00 2.87 14.43
N SER A 108 21.52 3.52 15.47
CA SER A 108 21.09 3.32 16.87
C SER A 108 19.61 3.69 17.14
N VAL A 109 18.99 4.43 16.23
CA VAL A 109 17.59 4.86 16.35
C VAL A 109 16.68 4.27 15.29
N TYR A 110 17.19 3.42 14.40
CA TYR A 110 16.44 2.85 13.25
C TYR A 110 15.13 2.17 13.65
N ASP A 111 15.09 1.51 14.80
CA ASP A 111 13.93 0.81 15.35
C ASP A 111 13.06 1.67 16.28
N ARG A 112 13.33 2.99 16.37
CA ARG A 112 12.66 3.91 17.31
C ARG A 112 12.09 5.17 16.66
N VAL A 113 12.50 5.51 15.44
CA VAL A 113 12.05 6.71 14.71
C VAL A 113 11.39 6.34 13.37
N GLY A 114 10.84 7.33 12.66
CA GLY A 114 10.21 7.13 11.36
C GLY A 114 8.91 6.33 11.43
N ASN A 115 8.71 5.42 10.49
CA ASN A 115 7.44 4.68 10.38
C ASN A 115 7.12 3.82 11.62
N ILE A 116 8.11 3.20 12.23
CA ILE A 116 7.89 2.40 13.46
C ILE A 116 7.43 3.26 14.64
N LEU A 117 7.93 4.50 14.77
CA LEU A 117 7.43 5.44 15.77
C LEU A 117 5.97 5.82 15.48
N LEU A 118 5.65 6.11 14.22
CA LEU A 118 4.28 6.44 13.83
C LEU A 118 3.31 5.30 14.10
N THR A 119 3.69 4.04 13.88
CA THR A 119 2.83 2.90 14.22
C THR A 119 2.52 2.83 15.72
N LYS A 120 3.51 3.10 16.57
CA LYS A 120 3.34 3.14 18.03
C LYS A 120 2.45 4.30 18.47
N LEU A 121 2.65 5.49 17.90
CA LEU A 121 1.81 6.67 18.20
C LEU A 121 0.34 6.46 17.79
N MET A 122 0.08 5.66 16.76
CA MET A 122 -1.27 5.26 16.33
C MET A 122 -1.86 4.08 17.14
N GLY A 123 -1.19 3.64 18.20
CA GLY A 123 -1.68 2.61 19.12
C GLY A 123 -1.49 1.18 18.63
N ALA A 124 -0.65 0.92 17.63
CA ALA A 124 -0.37 -0.44 17.19
C ALA A 124 0.57 -1.18 18.16
N ASP A 125 0.23 -2.43 18.47
CA ASP A 125 1.13 -3.39 19.12
C ASP A 125 2.17 -3.85 18.09
N SER A 126 3.33 -3.17 18.08
CA SER A 126 4.42 -3.41 17.12
C SER A 126 5.47 -4.33 17.74
N ARG A 127 5.64 -5.51 17.15
CA ARG A 127 6.59 -6.54 17.59
C ARG A 127 7.77 -6.58 16.63
N LEU A 128 8.96 -6.29 17.15
CA LEU A 128 10.20 -6.35 16.39
C LEU A 128 10.73 -7.79 16.36
N VAL A 129 11.11 -8.28 15.17
CA VAL A 129 11.65 -9.62 14.97
C VAL A 129 12.97 -9.53 14.20
N GLU A 130 13.96 -10.26 14.67
CA GLU A 130 15.31 -10.38 14.07
C GLU A 130 15.28 -11.39 12.89
N ASP A 131 14.51 -11.10 11.86
CA ASP A 131 14.37 -12.01 10.73
C ASP A 131 14.72 -11.32 9.41
N GLY A 132 15.28 -12.08 8.47
CA GLY A 132 15.70 -11.58 7.18
C GLY A 132 14.53 -11.27 6.23
N PHE A 133 14.86 -10.72 5.06
CA PHE A 133 13.87 -10.38 4.05
C PHE A 133 13.22 -11.64 3.44
N ASP A 134 11.89 -11.70 3.55
CA ASP A 134 11.03 -12.61 2.83
C ASP A 134 9.65 -11.98 2.68
N ILE A 135 9.05 -12.08 1.52
CA ILE A 135 7.73 -11.51 1.20
C ILE A 135 6.59 -12.54 1.25
N GLY A 136 6.91 -13.78 1.59
CA GLY A 136 5.95 -14.87 1.73
C GLY A 136 5.11 -14.78 3.01
N ILE A 137 4.38 -15.85 3.29
CA ILE A 137 3.72 -16.06 4.58
C ILE A 137 4.79 -16.48 5.60
N ARG A 138 4.89 -15.69 6.67
CA ARG A 138 5.92 -15.86 7.69
C ARG A 138 5.35 -16.46 8.96
N LYS A 139 6.14 -17.34 9.58
CA LYS A 139 5.80 -17.93 10.89
C LYS A 139 5.53 -16.86 11.95
N SER A 140 6.34 -15.80 11.99
CA SER A 140 6.17 -14.66 12.90
C SER A 140 4.80 -13.97 12.75
N TRP A 141 4.29 -13.86 11.52
CA TRP A 141 2.99 -13.29 11.23
C TRP A 141 1.84 -14.24 11.59
N GLU A 142 1.99 -15.53 11.30
CA GLU A 142 1.04 -16.56 11.71
C GLU A 142 0.93 -16.64 13.25
N ASP A 143 2.07 -16.60 13.94
CA ASP A 143 2.12 -16.57 15.40
C ASP A 143 1.46 -15.32 15.99
N ALA A 144 1.58 -14.17 15.32
CA ALA A 144 0.90 -12.94 15.70
C ALA A 144 -0.62 -13.07 15.55
N ILE A 145 -1.11 -13.69 14.47
CA ILE A 145 -2.54 -13.99 14.26
C ILE A 145 -3.04 -14.91 15.36
N GLU A 146 -2.34 -16.01 15.64
CA GLU A 146 -2.74 -16.96 16.68
C GLU A 146 -2.70 -16.35 18.09
N SER A 147 -1.77 -15.42 18.35
CA SER A 147 -1.74 -14.73 19.64
C SER A 147 -2.96 -13.83 19.85
N VAL A 148 -3.47 -13.18 18.80
CA VAL A 148 -4.73 -12.41 18.90
C VAL A 148 -5.91 -13.32 19.25
N LYS A 149 -6.01 -14.49 18.62
CA LYS A 149 -7.06 -15.48 18.92
C LYS A 149 -6.98 -15.97 20.36
N LYS A 150 -5.79 -16.30 20.86
CA LYS A 150 -5.55 -16.73 22.24
C LYS A 150 -5.93 -15.66 23.27
N GLU A 151 -5.83 -14.39 22.89
CA GLU A 151 -6.26 -13.24 23.70
C GLU A 151 -7.78 -12.97 23.60
N GLY A 152 -8.53 -13.79 22.85
CA GLY A 152 -9.97 -13.66 22.67
C GLY A 152 -10.39 -12.65 21.59
N GLY A 153 -9.45 -12.17 20.77
CA GLY A 153 -9.72 -11.27 19.65
C GLY A 153 -10.03 -12.02 18.35
N ILE A 154 -10.56 -11.28 17.37
CA ILE A 154 -10.88 -11.78 16.04
C ILE A 154 -9.91 -11.12 15.02
N PRO A 155 -8.79 -11.80 14.67
CA PRO A 155 -7.79 -11.21 13.80
C PRO A 155 -8.20 -11.23 12.34
N TYR A 156 -7.85 -10.18 11.59
CA TYR A 156 -7.84 -10.15 10.14
C TYR A 156 -6.41 -9.98 9.62
N GLY A 157 -5.89 -11.02 8.98
CA GLY A 157 -4.51 -11.06 8.49
C GLY A 157 -4.34 -10.32 7.16
N ILE A 158 -3.44 -9.35 7.12
CA ILE A 158 -3.05 -8.63 5.91
C ILE A 158 -1.57 -8.95 5.62
N PRO A 159 -1.25 -9.69 4.55
CA PRO A 159 0.12 -10.09 4.25
C PRO A 159 1.00 -8.91 3.86
N ALA A 160 2.31 -9.13 3.81
CA ALA A 160 3.31 -8.11 3.45
C ALA A 160 2.96 -7.36 2.16
N GLY A 161 2.87 -6.03 2.25
CA GLY A 161 2.49 -5.18 1.12
C GLY A 161 1.09 -5.44 0.55
N ALA A 162 0.28 -6.27 1.19
CA ALA A 162 -1.01 -6.77 0.72
C ALA A 162 -0.94 -7.52 -0.63
N SER A 163 0.22 -8.10 -0.97
CA SER A 163 0.51 -8.55 -2.33
C SER A 163 -0.20 -9.82 -2.74
N VAL A 164 -0.30 -10.79 -1.82
CA VAL A 164 -1.01 -12.06 -2.07
C VAL A 164 -2.45 -12.02 -1.57
N HIS A 165 -2.92 -10.86 -1.12
CA HIS A 165 -4.31 -10.70 -0.70
C HIS A 165 -5.24 -10.62 -1.92
N LYS A 166 -6.39 -11.32 -1.88
CA LYS A 166 -7.37 -11.41 -2.99
C LYS A 166 -7.82 -10.05 -3.56
N TYR A 167 -7.80 -9.00 -2.74
CA TYR A 167 -8.17 -7.63 -3.14
C TYR A 167 -6.97 -6.67 -3.25
N GLY A 168 -5.75 -7.14 -3.00
CA GLY A 168 -4.56 -6.31 -2.91
C GLY A 168 -4.17 -5.57 -4.18
N GLY A 169 -4.63 -6.02 -5.35
CA GLY A 169 -4.40 -5.38 -6.64
C GLY A 169 -5.46 -4.35 -7.06
N LEU A 170 -6.69 -4.43 -6.52
CA LEU A 170 -7.84 -3.69 -7.05
C LEU A 170 -7.65 -2.17 -7.10
N GLY A 171 -7.01 -1.59 -6.09
CA GLY A 171 -6.73 -0.16 -6.04
C GLY A 171 -5.86 0.34 -7.20
N TYR A 172 -5.01 -0.54 -7.74
CA TYR A 172 -4.13 -0.22 -8.86
C TYR A 172 -4.75 -0.50 -10.24
N VAL A 173 -5.80 -1.28 -10.31
CA VAL A 173 -6.67 -1.32 -11.49
C VAL A 173 -7.38 0.04 -11.66
N GLY A 174 -7.90 0.61 -10.57
CA GLY A 174 -8.49 1.97 -10.59
C GLY A 174 -7.46 3.06 -10.92
N PHE A 175 -6.23 2.93 -10.42
CA PHE A 175 -5.14 3.84 -10.76
C PHE A 175 -4.85 3.86 -12.28
N ALA A 176 -4.85 2.72 -12.95
CA ALA A 176 -4.62 2.66 -14.39
C ALA A 176 -5.69 3.44 -15.17
N GLU A 177 -6.96 3.35 -14.75
CA GLU A 177 -8.04 4.13 -15.34
C GLU A 177 -7.90 5.64 -15.08
N GLU A 178 -7.47 6.02 -13.86
CA GLU A 178 -7.17 7.41 -13.54
C GLU A 178 -6.08 7.98 -14.48
N VAL A 179 -4.97 7.27 -14.66
CA VAL A 179 -3.87 7.72 -15.53
C VAL A 179 -4.35 7.88 -16.96
N ARG A 180 -5.11 6.91 -17.49
CA ARG A 180 -5.66 7.03 -18.85
C ARG A 180 -6.60 8.21 -19.04
N GLN A 181 -7.42 8.51 -18.05
CA GLN A 181 -8.27 9.70 -18.11
C GLN A 181 -7.42 10.96 -18.10
N GLN A 182 -6.41 11.02 -17.24
CA GLN A 182 -5.52 12.16 -17.14
C GLN A 182 -4.65 12.36 -18.40
N GLU A 183 -4.24 11.29 -19.09
CA GLU A 183 -3.58 11.39 -20.41
C GLU A 183 -4.51 12.03 -21.46
N ARG A 184 -5.80 11.68 -21.46
CA ARG A 184 -6.79 12.33 -22.34
C ARG A 184 -6.94 13.82 -22.01
N ASP A 185 -7.00 14.15 -20.74
CA ASP A 185 -7.18 15.53 -20.25
C ASP A 185 -5.92 16.39 -20.52
N LEU A 186 -4.74 15.79 -20.47
CA LEU A 186 -3.44 16.42 -20.79
C LEU A 186 -3.18 16.55 -22.30
N GLY A 187 -3.87 15.75 -23.13
CA GLY A 187 -3.71 15.76 -24.57
C GLY A 187 -2.49 14.99 -25.12
N PHE A 188 -1.83 14.19 -24.27
CA PHE A 188 -0.70 13.32 -24.67
C PHE A 188 -0.71 12.00 -23.87
N LYS A 189 0.14 11.05 -24.26
CA LYS A 189 0.38 9.79 -23.54
C LYS A 189 1.80 9.76 -23.03
N PHE A 190 2.00 9.13 -21.90
CA PHE A 190 3.33 8.89 -21.37
C PHE A 190 4.03 7.77 -22.13
N ASP A 191 5.25 8.01 -22.62
CA ASP A 191 6.06 6.99 -23.28
C ASP A 191 6.51 5.91 -22.30
N TYR A 192 6.79 6.29 -21.05
CA TYR A 192 7.26 5.41 -19.99
C TYR A 192 6.56 5.71 -18.67
N ILE A 193 6.28 4.67 -17.91
CA ILE A 193 5.80 4.81 -16.55
C ILE A 193 6.73 4.01 -15.63
N ILE A 194 7.35 4.72 -14.70
CA ILE A 194 8.32 4.15 -13.75
C ILE A 194 7.62 3.89 -12.43
N VAL A 195 7.69 2.66 -11.93
CA VAL A 195 7.11 2.25 -10.66
C VAL A 195 8.10 1.39 -9.87
N CYS A 196 8.19 1.63 -8.57
CA CYS A 196 8.97 0.78 -7.67
C CYS A 196 8.25 -0.56 -7.48
N VAL A 197 8.96 -1.67 -7.78
CA VAL A 197 8.43 -3.03 -7.68
C VAL A 197 9.22 -3.82 -6.65
N VAL A 198 8.55 -4.21 -5.55
CA VAL A 198 9.10 -5.11 -4.53
C VAL A 198 8.29 -6.41 -4.51
N THR A 199 7.01 -6.33 -4.16
CA THR A 199 6.10 -7.49 -4.04
C THR A 199 5.25 -7.73 -5.29
N GLY A 200 5.41 -6.94 -6.33
CA GLY A 200 4.83 -7.12 -7.67
C GLY A 200 3.36 -6.73 -7.84
N SER A 201 2.52 -6.79 -6.82
CA SER A 201 1.07 -6.63 -6.99
C SER A 201 0.62 -5.23 -7.45
N THR A 202 1.41 -4.19 -7.20
CA THR A 202 1.14 -2.84 -7.72
C THR A 202 1.32 -2.82 -9.24
N GLN A 203 2.45 -3.30 -9.73
CA GLN A 203 2.76 -3.37 -11.16
C GLN A 203 1.85 -4.36 -11.88
N GLY A 204 1.68 -5.57 -11.34
CA GLY A 204 0.86 -6.62 -11.96
C GLY A 204 -0.60 -6.20 -12.15
N ALA A 205 -1.21 -5.56 -11.14
CA ALA A 205 -2.59 -5.10 -11.25
C ALA A 205 -2.76 -4.01 -12.31
N TRP A 206 -1.78 -3.15 -12.47
CA TRP A 206 -1.77 -2.10 -13.48
C TRP A 206 -1.56 -2.66 -14.88
N LEU A 207 -0.60 -3.58 -15.09
CA LEU A 207 -0.36 -4.23 -16.37
C LEU A 207 -1.56 -5.03 -16.87
N LEU A 208 -2.29 -5.73 -15.99
CA LEU A 208 -3.49 -6.47 -16.35
C LEU A 208 -4.59 -5.59 -16.96
N ASP A 209 -4.68 -4.35 -16.54
CA ASP A 209 -5.69 -3.44 -17.07
C ASP A 209 -5.23 -2.76 -18.37
N LEU A 210 -3.94 -2.50 -18.54
CA LEU A 210 -3.35 -2.02 -19.80
C LEU A 210 -3.45 -3.06 -20.93
N GLN A 211 -3.18 -4.33 -20.66
CA GLN A 211 -3.23 -5.40 -21.67
C GLN A 211 -4.65 -5.64 -22.21
N ARG A 212 -5.68 -5.51 -21.41
CA ARG A 212 -7.09 -5.67 -21.82
C ARG A 212 -7.55 -4.66 -22.88
N ILE A 213 -6.89 -3.51 -22.99
CA ILE A 213 -7.25 -2.50 -23.99
C ILE A 213 -6.58 -2.78 -25.32
N THR A 214 -5.40 -3.39 -25.33
CA THR A 214 -4.75 -3.83 -26.56
C THR A 214 -5.57 -4.95 -27.26
N GLU A 215 -6.34 -5.74 -26.53
CA GLU A 215 -7.24 -6.76 -27.08
C GLU A 215 -8.59 -6.21 -27.56
N LEU A 216 -9.03 -5.06 -27.04
CA LEU A 216 -10.29 -4.40 -27.44
C LEU A 216 -10.13 -3.47 -28.68
N ILE A 217 -8.90 -3.19 -29.09
CA ILE A 217 -8.57 -2.33 -30.25
C ILE A 217 -8.19 -3.18 -31.49
N LYS A 218 -8.18 -4.50 -31.39
CA LYS A 218 -8.11 -5.44 -32.51
C LYS A 218 -9.50 -5.89 -32.92
#